data_551b49f243cee38f6708755bd49087f7
#
_entry.id   551b49f243cee38f6708755bd49087f7
#
_cell.length_a   1.000
_cell.length_b   1.000
_cell.length_c   1.000
_cell.angle_alpha   90.00
_cell.angle_beta   90.00
_cell.angle_gamma   90.00
#
_symmetry.space_group_name_H-M   'P 1'
#
loop_
_entity.id
_entity.type
_entity.pdbx_description
1 polymer ?
#
loop_
_entity_poly.entity_id
_entity_poly.type
_entity_poly.pdbx_seq_one_letter_code
_entity_poly.pdbx_strand_id
1 'polypeptide(L)'
;EIEIGAVGGEEDGHSAEINEKLYSTPEDGLEVARRLGLGERGRYMAAFTFGNVHGAYKPGVVKLRPSLLGDIQARVARAVAEGELPSAAGIVDFPNGKPFELVFHGGSGSRPEEIAEAVSYGVIKMNIDTDTQYAFTRPIADHVFENYDKVLKIDGEVGEKKFYDPRSWGRKAEDSMSARVVEACRQLGSAGKALK
;
A
#
# COMPACT_ATOMS: atom_id res chain seq x y z
N GLU A 1 8.99 10.13 -4.05
CA GLU A 1 7.68 9.56 -4.40
C GLU A 1 6.71 10.65 -4.79
N ILE A 2 5.93 10.41 -5.86
CA ILE A 2 4.93 11.35 -6.35
C ILE A 2 3.58 10.64 -6.44
N GLU A 3 2.50 11.38 -6.17
CA GLU A 3 1.12 10.89 -6.30
C GLU A 3 0.44 11.50 -7.53
N ILE A 4 -0.23 10.67 -8.31
CA ILE A 4 -0.94 11.04 -9.53
C ILE A 4 -2.40 10.60 -9.42
N GLY A 5 -3.30 11.57 -9.45
CA GLY A 5 -4.71 11.36 -9.21
C GLY A 5 -5.09 11.61 -7.75
N ALA A 6 -6.33 11.30 -7.41
CA ALA A 6 -6.85 11.43 -6.05
C ALA A 6 -7.12 10.03 -5.47
N VAL A 7 -6.50 9.71 -4.35
CA VAL A 7 -6.85 8.51 -3.59
C VAL A 7 -8.09 8.83 -2.78
N GLY A 8 -9.13 7.99 -2.91
CA GLY A 8 -10.38 8.14 -2.16
C GLY A 8 -10.26 7.59 -0.75
N GLY A 9 -11.30 7.82 0.06
CA GLY A 9 -11.41 7.22 1.37
C GLY A 9 -11.14 8.13 2.55
N GLU A 10 -10.83 7.54 3.70
CA GLU A 10 -10.59 8.25 4.95
C GLU A 10 -9.14 8.06 5.39
N GLU A 11 -8.43 9.17 5.49
CA GLU A 11 -7.06 9.24 6.00
C GLU A 11 -6.93 10.46 6.91
N ASP A 12 -6.38 10.28 8.10
CA ASP A 12 -6.13 11.34 9.10
C ASP A 12 -7.33 12.27 9.38
N GLY A 13 -8.56 11.71 9.35
CA GLY A 13 -9.80 12.45 9.58
C GLY A 13 -10.32 13.24 8.38
N HIS A 14 -9.70 13.08 7.21
CA HIS A 14 -10.18 13.62 5.93
C HIS A 14 -10.83 12.51 5.11
N SER A 15 -12.03 12.76 4.58
CA SER A 15 -12.71 11.84 3.67
C SER A 15 -12.74 12.40 2.25
N ALA A 16 -12.37 11.58 1.27
CA ALA A 16 -12.47 11.89 -0.14
C ALA A 16 -13.54 11.02 -0.82
N GLU A 17 -14.32 11.64 -1.72
CA GLU A 17 -15.37 10.92 -2.45
C GLU A 17 -14.82 9.84 -3.35
N ILE A 18 -15.52 8.70 -3.40
CA ILE A 18 -15.24 7.60 -4.32
C ILE A 18 -15.94 7.91 -5.65
N ASN A 19 -15.17 8.34 -6.65
CA ASN A 19 -15.67 8.69 -7.98
C ASN A 19 -14.67 8.29 -9.08
N GLU A 20 -14.95 8.64 -10.34
CA GLU A 20 -14.10 8.27 -11.49
C GLU A 20 -12.68 8.88 -11.44
N LYS A 21 -12.43 9.90 -10.62
CA LYS A 21 -11.10 10.46 -10.40
C LYS A 21 -10.14 9.51 -9.67
N LEU A 22 -10.66 8.38 -9.15
CA LEU A 22 -9.86 7.29 -8.59
C LEU A 22 -9.14 6.44 -9.64
N TYR A 23 -9.23 6.81 -10.91
CA TYR A 23 -8.59 6.06 -11.98
C TYR A 23 -7.71 6.97 -12.80
N SER A 24 -6.39 6.78 -12.68
CA SER A 24 -5.42 7.42 -13.57
C SER A 24 -5.51 6.82 -14.98
N THR A 25 -5.16 7.62 -15.97
CA THR A 25 -5.20 7.24 -17.37
C THR A 25 -3.79 7.02 -17.93
N PRO A 26 -3.64 6.33 -19.07
CA PRO A 26 -2.37 6.24 -19.78
C PRO A 26 -1.76 7.61 -20.14
N GLU A 27 -2.60 8.61 -20.40
CA GLU A 27 -2.15 9.97 -20.73
C GLU A 27 -1.60 10.71 -19.50
N ASP A 28 -2.09 10.41 -18.29
CA ASP A 28 -1.48 10.92 -17.05
C ASP A 28 -0.04 10.41 -16.90
N GLY A 29 0.19 9.13 -17.21
CA GLY A 29 1.55 8.57 -17.23
C GLY A 29 2.45 9.26 -18.26
N LEU A 30 1.93 9.52 -19.45
CA LEU A 30 2.69 10.24 -20.48
C LEU A 30 3.03 11.66 -20.04
N GLU A 31 2.12 12.36 -19.38
CA GLU A 31 2.34 13.72 -18.88
C GLU A 31 3.40 13.72 -17.75
N VAL A 32 3.37 12.74 -16.85
CA VAL A 32 4.42 12.56 -15.83
C VAL A 32 5.78 12.38 -16.48
N ALA A 33 5.88 11.50 -17.48
CA ALA A 33 7.13 11.26 -18.19
C ALA A 33 7.65 12.50 -18.92
N ARG A 34 6.76 13.31 -19.52
CA ARG A 34 7.13 14.58 -20.17
C ARG A 34 7.69 15.60 -19.19
N ARG A 35 7.07 15.73 -18.02
CA ARG A 35 7.46 16.74 -17.01
C ARG A 35 8.67 16.35 -16.21
N LEU A 36 8.73 15.11 -15.77
CA LEU A 36 9.75 14.64 -14.82
C LEU A 36 10.87 13.85 -15.47
N GLY A 37 10.66 13.36 -16.68
CA GLY A 37 11.58 12.45 -17.35
C GLY A 37 11.40 11.01 -16.87
N LEU A 38 12.28 10.14 -17.33
CA LEU A 38 12.27 8.71 -17.00
C LEU A 38 13.58 8.27 -16.30
N GLY A 39 14.17 9.17 -15.52
CA GLY A 39 15.39 8.92 -14.76
C GLY A 39 16.56 9.83 -15.08
N GLU A 40 16.54 10.54 -16.20
CA GLU A 40 17.60 11.47 -16.63
C GLU A 40 17.73 12.72 -15.76
N ARG A 41 16.63 13.11 -15.09
CA ARG A 41 16.59 14.27 -14.18
C ARG A 41 16.65 13.85 -12.70
N GLY A 42 16.51 12.56 -12.42
CA GLY A 42 16.46 12.00 -11.07
C GLY A 42 15.53 10.80 -11.02
N ARG A 43 15.71 9.96 -10.01
CA ARG A 43 14.85 8.77 -9.80
C ARG A 43 13.68 9.13 -8.93
N TYR A 44 12.52 8.59 -9.26
CA TYR A 44 11.29 8.71 -8.48
C TYR A 44 10.44 7.45 -8.60
N MET A 45 9.56 7.26 -7.63
CA MET A 45 8.50 6.27 -7.68
C MET A 45 7.19 6.99 -7.97
N ALA A 46 6.30 6.37 -8.74
CA ALA A 46 5.02 6.94 -9.15
C ALA A 46 3.83 6.16 -8.57
N ALA A 47 3.00 6.83 -7.78
CA ALA A 47 1.76 6.30 -7.25
C ALA A 47 0.58 6.76 -8.13
N PHE A 48 0.22 5.96 -9.13
CA PHE A 48 -0.98 6.17 -9.92
C PHE A 48 -2.19 5.58 -9.21
N THR A 49 -3.35 6.22 -9.38
CA THR A 49 -4.60 5.72 -8.83
C THR A 49 -5.28 4.75 -9.80
N PHE A 50 -5.70 3.59 -9.28
CA PHE A 50 -6.37 2.54 -10.04
C PHE A 50 -7.58 1.96 -9.31
N GLY A 51 -8.26 2.83 -8.53
CA GLY A 51 -9.38 2.49 -7.66
C GLY A 51 -8.98 2.19 -6.23
N ASN A 52 -7.71 2.44 -5.87
CA ASN A 52 -7.21 2.30 -4.51
C ASN A 52 -7.75 3.44 -3.62
N VAL A 53 -7.98 3.11 -2.35
CA VAL A 53 -8.57 3.99 -1.36
C VAL A 53 -7.92 3.76 0.00
N HIS A 54 -7.88 4.81 0.82
CA HIS A 54 -7.40 4.73 2.20
C HIS A 54 -8.52 4.28 3.16
N GLY A 55 -8.17 3.54 4.20
CA GLY A 55 -9.09 3.11 5.24
C GLY A 55 -9.69 1.70 5.04
N ALA A 56 -10.69 1.37 5.85
CA ALA A 56 -11.39 0.09 5.81
C ALA A 56 -12.71 0.23 5.04
N TYR A 57 -12.89 -0.58 4.00
CA TYR A 57 -14.09 -0.57 3.16
C TYR A 57 -14.84 -1.89 3.22
N LYS A 58 -16.16 -1.80 3.00
CA LYS A 58 -16.96 -3.00 2.75
C LYS A 58 -16.54 -3.59 1.39
N PRO A 59 -16.38 -4.92 1.30
CA PRO A 59 -16.10 -5.58 0.02
C PRO A 59 -17.11 -5.14 -1.06
N GLY A 60 -16.59 -4.80 -2.24
CA GLY A 60 -17.40 -4.40 -3.40
C GLY A 60 -17.74 -2.90 -3.52
N VAL A 61 -17.38 -2.06 -2.54
CA VAL A 61 -17.56 -0.60 -2.63
C VAL A 61 -16.50 0.02 -3.52
N VAL A 62 -15.30 -0.55 -3.50
CA VAL A 62 -14.17 -0.11 -4.32
C VAL A 62 -13.79 -1.24 -5.28
N LYS A 63 -13.56 -0.88 -6.52
CA LYS A 63 -13.11 -1.84 -7.54
C LYS A 63 -11.72 -1.47 -8.01
N LEU A 64 -10.72 -2.21 -7.55
CA LEU A 64 -9.38 -2.10 -8.06
C LEU A 64 -9.32 -2.54 -9.53
N ARG A 65 -8.54 -1.80 -10.33
CA ARG A 65 -8.25 -2.11 -11.73
C ARG A 65 -6.74 -2.09 -11.95
N PRO A 66 -5.98 -3.07 -11.47
CA PRO A 66 -4.53 -3.08 -11.60
C PRO A 66 -4.05 -3.05 -13.05
N SER A 67 -4.86 -3.54 -14.00
CA SER A 67 -4.57 -3.48 -15.44
C SER A 67 -4.28 -2.07 -15.96
N LEU A 68 -4.86 -1.02 -15.33
CA LEU A 68 -4.55 0.37 -15.68
C LEU A 68 -3.06 0.70 -15.51
N LEU A 69 -2.40 0.10 -14.52
CA LEU A 69 -0.96 0.26 -14.33
C LEU A 69 -0.19 -0.32 -15.53
N GLY A 70 -0.64 -1.46 -16.05
CA GLY A 70 -0.10 -2.06 -17.27
C GLY A 70 -0.29 -1.17 -18.49
N ASP A 71 -1.49 -0.58 -18.65
CA ASP A 71 -1.82 0.32 -19.76
C ASP A 71 -0.95 1.59 -19.73
N ILE A 72 -0.75 2.16 -18.53
CA ILE A 72 0.14 3.32 -18.30
C ILE A 72 1.58 2.98 -18.71
N GLN A 73 2.12 1.87 -18.21
CA GLN A 73 3.47 1.40 -18.55
C GLN A 73 3.63 1.20 -20.06
N ALA A 74 2.67 0.53 -20.69
CA ALA A 74 2.70 0.26 -22.14
C ALA A 74 2.61 1.55 -22.97
N ARG A 75 1.76 2.51 -22.56
CA ARG A 75 1.62 3.80 -23.28
C ARG A 75 2.93 4.59 -23.26
N VAL A 76 3.58 4.66 -22.10
CA VAL A 76 4.83 5.41 -21.96
C VAL A 76 5.98 4.70 -22.68
N ALA A 77 6.08 3.37 -22.58
CA ALA A 77 7.08 2.61 -23.33
C ALA A 77 6.94 2.81 -24.84
N ARG A 78 5.70 2.83 -25.34
CA ARG A 78 5.41 3.11 -26.76
C ARG A 78 5.85 4.52 -27.15
N ALA A 79 5.53 5.53 -26.34
CA ALA A 79 5.92 6.91 -26.61
C ALA A 79 7.45 7.11 -26.69
N VAL A 80 8.19 6.35 -25.88
CA VAL A 80 9.66 6.31 -25.97
C VAL A 80 10.10 5.67 -27.30
N ALA A 81 9.52 4.53 -27.66
CA ALA A 81 9.87 3.83 -28.91
C ALA A 81 9.54 4.63 -30.18
N GLU A 82 8.46 5.40 -30.15
CA GLU A 82 7.99 6.24 -31.24
C GLU A 82 8.67 7.64 -31.30
N GLY A 83 9.51 7.96 -30.31
CA GLY A 83 10.22 9.24 -30.23
C GLY A 83 9.36 10.42 -29.75
N GLU A 84 8.19 10.17 -29.20
CA GLU A 84 7.35 11.21 -28.58
C GLU A 84 7.97 11.75 -27.28
N LEU A 85 8.78 10.95 -26.62
CA LEU A 85 9.55 11.31 -25.43
C LEU A 85 11.04 11.23 -25.75
N PRO A 86 11.87 12.18 -25.28
CA PRO A 86 13.30 12.03 -25.38
C PRO A 86 13.66 10.71 -24.70
N SER A 87 14.29 9.79 -25.44
CA SER A 87 14.87 8.63 -24.78
C SER A 87 15.87 9.17 -23.79
N ALA A 88 15.73 8.82 -22.53
CA ALA A 88 16.77 9.07 -21.56
C ALA A 88 18.04 8.46 -22.13
N ALA A 89 19.02 9.29 -22.46
CA ALA A 89 20.26 8.85 -23.09
C ALA A 89 20.89 7.77 -22.21
N GLY A 90 20.77 6.51 -22.59
CA GLY A 90 21.29 5.36 -21.87
C GLY A 90 20.28 4.50 -21.10
N ILE A 91 18.99 4.87 -21.00
CA ILE A 91 17.95 4.01 -20.40
C ILE A 91 17.11 3.38 -21.52
N VAL A 92 17.76 2.61 -22.37
CA VAL A 92 17.07 1.71 -23.32
C VAL A 92 16.57 0.46 -22.59
N ASP A 93 17.11 0.18 -21.39
CA ASP A 93 16.70 -0.92 -20.51
C ASP A 93 16.04 -0.36 -19.25
N PHE A 94 14.74 -0.17 -19.30
CA PHE A 94 13.97 0.03 -18.07
C PHE A 94 14.17 -1.18 -17.15
N PRO A 95 14.41 -0.99 -15.84
CA PRO A 95 14.41 -2.09 -14.90
C PRO A 95 13.13 -2.93 -15.11
N ASN A 96 13.29 -4.21 -15.43
CA ASN A 96 12.18 -5.12 -15.76
C ASN A 96 11.34 -4.70 -16.99
N GLY A 97 11.88 -3.91 -17.93
CA GLY A 97 11.16 -3.48 -19.15
C GLY A 97 10.01 -2.50 -18.91
N LYS A 98 9.97 -1.83 -17.75
CA LYS A 98 8.88 -0.93 -17.37
C LYS A 98 9.39 0.48 -17.10
N PRO A 99 8.75 1.53 -17.69
CA PRO A 99 9.17 2.92 -17.55
C PRO A 99 9.15 3.45 -16.12
N PHE A 100 8.16 3.03 -15.31
CA PHE A 100 7.99 3.50 -13.94
C PHE A 100 8.25 2.43 -12.89
N GLU A 101 8.87 2.84 -11.79
CA GLU A 101 8.81 2.14 -10.50
C GLU A 101 7.53 2.59 -9.79
N LEU A 102 6.57 1.67 -9.62
CA LEU A 102 5.23 2.00 -9.14
C LEU A 102 5.04 1.82 -7.64
N VAL A 103 4.17 2.65 -7.06
CA VAL A 103 3.72 2.53 -5.68
C VAL A 103 2.22 2.26 -5.63
N PHE A 104 1.82 1.35 -4.76
CA PHE A 104 0.44 1.03 -4.46
C PHE A 104 0.06 1.65 -3.11
N HIS A 105 -0.70 2.75 -3.13
CA HIS A 105 -1.30 3.36 -1.93
C HIS A 105 -2.61 2.66 -1.58
N GLY A 106 -2.99 2.70 -0.30
CA GLY A 106 -4.25 2.14 0.17
C GLY A 106 -4.37 0.63 -0.06
N GLY A 107 -3.30 -0.10 0.24
CA GLY A 107 -3.22 -1.54 0.00
C GLY A 107 -4.00 -2.42 0.99
N SER A 108 -4.44 -1.86 2.12
CA SER A 108 -5.23 -2.57 3.13
C SER A 108 -6.55 -3.08 2.54
N GLY A 109 -6.91 -4.34 2.82
CA GLY A 109 -8.14 -4.95 2.32
C GLY A 109 -8.12 -5.40 0.85
N SER A 110 -6.99 -5.24 0.14
CA SER A 110 -6.84 -5.74 -1.23
C SER A 110 -6.73 -7.27 -1.27
N ARG A 111 -7.26 -7.88 -2.33
CA ARG A 111 -7.17 -9.33 -2.51
C ARG A 111 -5.78 -9.74 -2.99
N PRO A 112 -5.30 -10.95 -2.63
CA PRO A 112 -3.98 -11.42 -3.05
C PRO A 112 -3.77 -11.40 -4.57
N GLU A 113 -4.82 -11.68 -5.36
CA GLU A 113 -4.78 -11.68 -6.82
C GLU A 113 -4.57 -10.27 -7.37
N GLU A 114 -5.21 -9.26 -6.78
CA GLU A 114 -5.07 -7.85 -7.16
C GLU A 114 -3.67 -7.33 -6.84
N ILE A 115 -3.11 -7.75 -5.70
CA ILE A 115 -1.74 -7.42 -5.32
C ILE A 115 -0.75 -8.06 -6.30
N ALA A 116 -0.91 -9.35 -6.59
CA ALA A 116 -0.04 -10.07 -7.53
C ALA A 116 -0.09 -9.45 -8.93
N GLU A 117 -1.28 -9.07 -9.40
CA GLU A 117 -1.47 -8.38 -10.67
C GLU A 117 -0.75 -7.02 -10.69
N ALA A 118 -0.93 -6.19 -9.65
CA ALA A 118 -0.25 -4.91 -9.54
C ALA A 118 1.28 -5.05 -9.50
N VAL A 119 1.80 -6.02 -8.76
CA VAL A 119 3.24 -6.36 -8.74
C VAL A 119 3.73 -6.76 -10.13
N SER A 120 2.93 -7.51 -10.90
CA SER A 120 3.29 -7.89 -12.27
C SER A 120 3.45 -6.69 -13.20
N TYR A 121 2.76 -5.58 -12.93
CA TYR A 121 2.87 -4.33 -13.68
C TYR A 121 3.98 -3.39 -13.17
N GLY A 122 4.72 -3.75 -12.14
CA GLY A 122 5.90 -2.99 -11.70
C GLY A 122 5.70 -2.23 -10.37
N VAL A 123 4.73 -2.61 -9.57
CA VAL A 123 4.65 -2.14 -8.18
C VAL A 123 5.83 -2.71 -7.39
N ILE A 124 6.64 -1.81 -6.82
CA ILE A 124 7.81 -2.14 -6.00
C ILE A 124 7.63 -1.78 -4.54
N LYS A 125 6.63 -0.98 -4.22
CA LYS A 125 6.27 -0.53 -2.88
C LYS A 125 4.76 -0.56 -2.71
N MET A 126 4.27 -1.00 -1.56
CA MET A 126 2.85 -0.99 -1.20
C MET A 126 2.69 -0.42 0.21
N ASN A 127 1.78 0.54 0.36
CA ASN A 127 1.46 1.12 1.66
C ASN A 127 0.30 0.34 2.29
N ILE A 128 0.53 -0.21 3.48
CA ILE A 128 -0.45 -0.95 4.27
C ILE A 128 -0.44 -0.35 5.67
N ASP A 129 -1.50 0.32 6.09
CA ASP A 129 -1.63 0.92 7.41
C ASP A 129 -2.79 0.31 8.20
N THR A 130 -4.01 0.47 7.74
CA THR A 130 -5.24 0.05 8.44
C THR A 130 -5.20 -1.40 8.91
N ASP A 131 -4.74 -2.34 8.08
CA ASP A 131 -4.62 -3.75 8.44
C ASP A 131 -3.61 -3.99 9.57
N THR A 132 -2.49 -3.25 9.55
CA THR A 132 -1.45 -3.38 10.60
C THR A 132 -1.90 -2.75 11.91
N GLN A 133 -2.59 -1.61 11.86
CA GLN A 133 -3.24 -1.01 13.02
C GLN A 133 -4.24 -1.98 13.65
N TYR A 134 -5.12 -2.58 12.84
CA TYR A 134 -6.10 -3.54 13.30
C TYR A 134 -5.45 -4.78 13.91
N ALA A 135 -4.43 -5.34 13.24
CA ALA A 135 -3.69 -6.50 13.72
C ALA A 135 -3.02 -6.23 15.08
N PHE A 136 -2.54 -5.01 15.32
CA PHE A 136 -1.97 -4.61 16.61
C PHE A 136 -3.04 -4.41 17.69
N THR A 137 -4.12 -3.71 17.36
CA THR A 137 -5.13 -3.28 18.33
C THR A 137 -6.06 -4.42 18.76
N ARG A 138 -6.42 -5.33 17.84
CA ARG A 138 -7.41 -6.37 18.11
C ARG A 138 -7.03 -7.28 19.29
N PRO A 139 -5.82 -7.82 19.41
CA PRO A 139 -5.42 -8.66 20.55
C PRO A 139 -5.39 -7.91 21.88
N ILE A 140 -5.15 -6.59 21.86
CA ILE A 140 -5.20 -5.75 23.05
C ILE A 140 -6.64 -5.65 23.55
N ALA A 141 -7.57 -5.35 22.64
CA ALA A 141 -9.00 -5.28 22.98
C ALA A 141 -9.50 -6.62 23.55
N ASP A 142 -9.20 -7.73 22.89
CA ASP A 142 -9.56 -9.07 23.36
C ASP A 142 -9.01 -9.34 24.77
N HIS A 143 -7.73 -9.03 25.01
CA HIS A 143 -7.12 -9.24 26.31
C HIS A 143 -7.80 -8.42 27.42
N VAL A 144 -8.12 -7.14 27.14
CA VAL A 144 -8.78 -6.25 28.10
C VAL A 144 -10.21 -6.73 28.39
N PHE A 145 -10.99 -7.07 27.37
CA PHE A 145 -12.36 -7.53 27.55
C PHE A 145 -12.45 -8.88 28.27
N GLU A 146 -11.58 -9.82 27.94
CA GLU A 146 -11.53 -11.14 28.61
C GLU A 146 -11.09 -11.06 30.08
N ASN A 147 -10.31 -10.05 30.42
CA ASN A 147 -9.70 -9.93 31.75
C ASN A 147 -10.04 -8.59 32.43
N TYR A 148 -11.25 -8.06 32.17
CA TYR A 148 -11.67 -6.75 32.66
C TYR A 148 -11.43 -6.55 34.14
N ASP A 149 -11.94 -7.47 35.01
CA ASP A 149 -11.82 -7.38 36.45
C ASP A 149 -10.38 -7.52 37.01
N LYS A 150 -9.47 -8.03 36.16
CA LYS A 150 -8.07 -8.23 36.53
C LYS A 150 -7.17 -7.09 36.02
N VAL A 151 -7.61 -6.41 34.98
CA VAL A 151 -6.90 -5.29 34.29
C VAL A 151 -7.39 -3.95 34.86
N LEU A 152 -8.71 -3.73 34.84
CA LEU A 152 -9.35 -2.50 35.26
C LEU A 152 -9.96 -2.66 36.64
N LYS A 153 -9.40 -1.94 37.59
CA LYS A 153 -9.84 -2.01 38.99
C LYS A 153 -10.99 -1.09 39.30
N ILE A 154 -11.91 -1.60 40.07
CA ILE A 154 -12.95 -0.85 40.75
C ILE A 154 -12.46 -0.63 42.19
N ASP A 155 -12.72 0.53 42.74
CA ASP A 155 -12.31 1.04 44.05
C ASP A 155 -11.66 0.10 45.06
N GLY A 156 -10.39 0.36 45.35
CA GLY A 156 -9.66 -0.23 46.47
C GLY A 156 -9.10 -1.62 46.26
N GLU A 157 -9.45 -2.30 45.19
CA GLU A 157 -8.92 -3.63 44.90
C GLU A 157 -7.63 -3.61 44.06
N VAL A 158 -6.75 -4.59 44.22
CA VAL A 158 -5.47 -4.68 43.48
C VAL A 158 -5.59 -5.65 42.32
N GLY A 159 -5.40 -5.19 41.04
CA GLY A 159 -5.36 -6.03 39.83
C GLY A 159 -4.28 -7.12 39.92
N GLU A 160 -4.46 -8.10 39.08
CA GLU A 160 -3.45 -9.12 38.89
C GLU A 160 -2.39 -8.62 37.89
N LYS A 161 -1.18 -8.33 38.35
CA LYS A 161 -0.09 -7.76 37.55
C LYS A 161 0.12 -8.45 36.21
N LYS A 162 0.02 -9.77 36.16
CA LYS A 162 0.20 -10.54 34.92
C LYS A 162 -0.80 -10.18 33.81
N PHE A 163 -1.96 -9.57 34.13
CA PHE A 163 -2.97 -9.17 33.16
C PHE A 163 -2.88 -7.69 32.75
N TYR A 164 -2.43 -6.80 33.66
CA TYR A 164 -2.30 -5.38 33.33
C TYR A 164 -0.87 -4.96 32.94
N ASP A 165 0.12 -5.83 33.08
CA ASP A 165 1.50 -5.56 32.65
C ASP A 165 1.53 -5.43 31.10
N PRO A 166 1.94 -4.26 30.54
CA PRO A 166 1.98 -4.05 29.09
C PRO A 166 2.76 -5.11 28.32
N ARG A 167 3.77 -5.71 28.93
CA ARG A 167 4.56 -6.79 28.33
C ARG A 167 3.75 -8.04 28.04
N SER A 168 2.66 -8.27 28.81
CA SER A 168 1.78 -9.43 28.62
C SER A 168 0.87 -9.25 27.42
N TRP A 169 0.12 -8.16 27.34
CA TRP A 169 -0.80 -7.90 26.24
C TRP A 169 -0.12 -7.30 25.03
N GLY A 170 0.95 -6.49 25.23
CA GLY A 170 1.75 -5.93 24.14
C GLY A 170 2.42 -7.01 23.29
N ARG A 171 2.92 -8.09 23.92
CA ARG A 171 3.49 -9.23 23.18
C ARG A 171 2.51 -9.87 22.21
N LYS A 172 1.24 -10.01 22.60
CA LYS A 172 0.19 -10.53 21.71
C LYS A 172 -0.04 -9.61 20.50
N ALA A 173 -0.01 -8.29 20.72
CA ALA A 173 -0.14 -7.31 19.67
C ALA A 173 1.04 -7.34 18.69
N GLU A 174 2.26 -7.43 19.21
CA GLU A 174 3.49 -7.56 18.40
C GLU A 174 3.46 -8.82 17.54
N ASP A 175 3.12 -9.96 18.12
CA ASP A 175 3.05 -11.25 17.41
C ASP A 175 1.99 -11.20 16.29
N SER A 176 0.82 -10.62 16.55
CA SER A 176 -0.25 -10.46 15.55
C SER A 176 0.17 -9.52 14.41
N MET A 177 0.73 -8.36 14.74
CA MET A 177 1.23 -7.42 13.72
C MET A 177 2.37 -8.03 12.91
N SER A 178 3.31 -8.72 13.55
CA SER A 178 4.39 -9.44 12.87
C SER A 178 3.87 -10.45 11.88
N ALA A 179 2.85 -11.24 12.25
CA ALA A 179 2.22 -12.19 11.35
C ALA A 179 1.62 -11.52 10.12
N ARG A 180 0.92 -10.37 10.30
CA ARG A 180 0.35 -9.60 9.18
C ARG A 180 1.42 -9.02 8.26
N VAL A 181 2.53 -8.53 8.80
CA VAL A 181 3.66 -8.03 8.01
C VAL A 181 4.32 -9.16 7.21
N VAL A 182 4.52 -10.32 7.83
CA VAL A 182 5.06 -11.51 7.12
C VAL A 182 4.14 -11.94 5.97
N GLU A 183 2.83 -11.90 6.18
CA GLU A 183 1.86 -12.16 5.12
C GLU A 183 2.02 -11.17 3.95
N ALA A 184 2.10 -9.87 4.23
CA ALA A 184 2.33 -8.83 3.21
C ALA A 184 3.63 -9.07 2.43
N CYS A 185 4.72 -9.39 3.12
CA CYS A 185 5.99 -9.73 2.47
C CYS A 185 5.88 -10.94 1.52
N ARG A 186 5.08 -11.93 1.87
CA ARG A 186 4.81 -13.10 1.00
C ARG A 186 3.99 -12.69 -0.23
N GLN A 187 2.91 -11.93 -0.02
CA GLN A 187 2.04 -11.43 -1.10
C GLN A 187 2.81 -10.57 -2.11
N LEU A 188 3.71 -9.74 -1.63
CA LEU A 188 4.57 -8.90 -2.47
C LEU A 188 5.77 -9.64 -3.08
N GLY A 189 5.95 -10.93 -2.77
CA GLY A 189 7.07 -11.72 -3.27
C GLY A 189 8.44 -11.27 -2.75
N SER A 190 8.49 -10.50 -1.66
CA SER A 190 9.73 -10.00 -1.04
C SER A 190 10.30 -10.93 0.04
N ALA A 191 9.53 -11.92 0.50
CA ALA A 191 9.99 -12.87 1.49
C ALA A 191 11.25 -13.62 1.02
N GLY A 192 12.29 -13.66 1.86
CA GLY A 192 13.57 -14.29 1.56
C GLY A 192 14.49 -13.50 0.62
N LYS A 193 14.13 -12.27 0.24
CA LYS A 193 14.91 -11.39 -0.65
C LYS A 193 15.59 -10.22 0.08
N ALA A 194 15.77 -10.31 1.39
CA ALA A 194 16.51 -9.29 2.12
C ALA A 194 17.94 -9.17 1.58
N LEU A 195 18.43 -7.94 1.50
CA LEU A 195 19.84 -7.68 1.19
C LEU A 195 20.72 -8.39 2.23
N LYS A 196 21.72 -9.11 1.74
CA LYS A 196 22.72 -9.77 2.59
C LYS A 196 23.82 -8.76 2.96
#